data_466aad8412b54f852ae59de8abaec05f
#
_entry.id   466aad8412b54f852ae59de8abaec05f
#
_cell.length_a   1.000
_cell.length_b   1.000
_cell.length_c   1.000
_cell.angle_alpha   90.00
_cell.angle_beta   90.00
_cell.angle_gamma   90.00
#
_symmetry.space_group_name_H-M   'P 1'
#
loop_
_entity.id
_entity.type
_entity.pdbx_description
1 polymer ?
#
loop_
_entity_poly.entity_id
_entity_poly.type
_entity_poly.pdbx_seq_one_letter_code
_entity_poly.pdbx_strand_id
1 'polypeptide(L)'
;MTPQPAVPLTLEGASVLHQMMRFRFAAWRALAADAKAAILQEASAALAAMEGSAAYSLLGHKGDLMFLHFRRSFEELNHAELALARLRISDFLEPTSSYLSVIELGLYDSTLKLYSSLAERNVEPYTPEWNQEVETLVGRQRQAMAQRLWPAVPDRKYICFYPMDRRRGESVNWYQVPMAERQRLMHEHGMVGRRYAGEVQQIITGSIGFDDWEWGVDLFAQDPLVFKKLIYEMRFDQVSAVYALFGAFYVGLRVAPADLGAVLGT
;
A
#
# COMPACT_ATOMS: atom_id res chain seq x y z
N MET A 1 -5.50 -19.65 33.75
CA MET A 1 -5.32 -19.71 32.27
C MET A 1 -4.61 -18.45 31.83
N THR A 2 -3.56 -18.59 31.07
CA THR A 2 -2.86 -17.47 30.45
C THR A 2 -3.82 -16.78 29.47
N PRO A 3 -3.98 -15.43 29.50
CA PRO A 3 -4.86 -14.77 28.58
C PRO A 3 -4.37 -14.97 27.12
N GLN A 4 -5.30 -15.15 26.19
CA GLN A 4 -4.98 -15.26 24.77
C GLN A 4 -4.31 -13.98 24.26
N PRO A 5 -3.40 -14.06 23.28
CA PRO A 5 -2.71 -12.88 22.74
C PRO A 5 -3.70 -11.84 22.21
N ALA A 6 -3.43 -10.56 22.51
CA ALA A 6 -4.26 -9.45 22.05
C ALA A 6 -3.98 -9.05 20.59
N VAL A 7 -2.92 -9.60 19.98
CA VAL A 7 -2.47 -9.26 18.62
C VAL A 7 -3.17 -10.18 17.61
N PRO A 8 -3.89 -9.61 16.62
CA PRO A 8 -4.44 -10.43 15.54
C PRO A 8 -3.32 -10.99 14.66
N LEU A 9 -3.56 -12.18 14.09
CA LEU A 9 -2.67 -12.74 13.07
C LEU A 9 -2.78 -11.92 11.79
N THR A 10 -1.66 -11.83 11.05
CA THR A 10 -1.55 -11.15 9.76
C THR A 10 -0.95 -12.07 8.71
N LEU A 11 -1.15 -11.73 7.44
CA LEU A 11 -0.45 -12.32 6.31
C LEU A 11 0.28 -11.20 5.59
N GLU A 12 1.56 -11.39 5.37
CA GLU A 12 2.41 -10.48 4.61
C GLU A 12 2.63 -11.03 3.20
N GLY A 13 2.62 -10.14 2.22
CA GLY A 13 2.78 -10.43 0.80
C GLY A 13 3.91 -9.63 0.16
N ALA A 14 3.65 -9.06 -1.02
CA ALA A 14 4.64 -8.31 -1.78
C ALA A 14 5.17 -7.11 -0.99
N SER A 15 6.46 -6.87 -1.09
CA SER A 15 7.13 -5.64 -0.66
C SER A 15 6.76 -4.52 -1.62
N VAL A 16 6.48 -3.33 -1.09
CA VAL A 16 5.95 -2.18 -1.85
C VAL A 16 6.78 -0.93 -1.56
N LEU A 17 7.17 -0.24 -2.61
CA LEU A 17 7.84 1.05 -2.52
C LEU A 17 7.11 2.08 -3.38
N HIS A 18 6.73 3.19 -2.77
CA HIS A 18 6.27 4.40 -3.44
C HIS A 18 7.41 5.41 -3.41
N GLN A 19 7.75 5.98 -4.57
CA GLN A 19 8.73 7.05 -4.70
C GLN A 19 8.08 8.25 -5.37
N MET A 20 7.90 9.34 -4.62
CA MET A 20 7.35 10.60 -5.14
C MET A 20 8.50 11.52 -5.51
N MET A 21 8.50 12.01 -6.74
CA MET A 21 9.57 12.81 -7.32
C MET A 21 9.03 14.13 -7.84
N ARG A 22 9.80 15.19 -7.66
CA ARG A 22 9.64 16.45 -8.38
C ARG A 22 10.50 16.40 -9.63
N PHE A 23 10.00 16.95 -10.74
CA PHE A 23 10.73 17.01 -11.98
C PHE A 23 11.32 18.40 -12.21
N ARG A 24 12.61 18.47 -12.55
CA ARG A 24 13.35 19.72 -12.78
C ARG A 24 13.07 20.28 -14.18
N PHE A 25 11.84 20.72 -14.43
CA PHE A 25 11.37 21.21 -15.73
C PHE A 25 12.27 22.30 -16.35
N ALA A 26 12.84 23.19 -15.54
CA ALA A 26 13.73 24.25 -16.05
C ALA A 26 15.02 23.66 -16.67
N ALA A 27 15.67 22.74 -15.97
CA ALA A 27 16.87 22.05 -16.47
C ALA A 27 16.53 21.19 -17.68
N TRP A 28 15.37 20.49 -17.64
CA TRP A 28 14.89 19.69 -18.77
C TRP A 28 14.65 20.52 -20.03
N ARG A 29 13.99 21.68 -19.91
CA ARG A 29 13.74 22.57 -21.06
C ARG A 29 15.01 23.08 -21.71
N ALA A 30 16.12 23.22 -20.98
CA ALA A 30 17.39 23.66 -21.48
C ALA A 30 18.12 22.62 -22.35
N LEU A 31 17.73 21.35 -22.31
CA LEU A 31 18.33 20.32 -23.15
C LEU A 31 17.94 20.47 -24.62
N ALA A 32 18.84 20.06 -25.50
CA ALA A 32 18.57 19.88 -26.92
C ALA A 32 17.56 18.76 -27.17
N ALA A 33 16.80 18.83 -28.26
CA ALA A 33 15.71 17.90 -28.55
C ALA A 33 16.19 16.43 -28.68
N ASP A 34 17.34 16.23 -29.31
CA ASP A 34 17.97 14.91 -29.47
C ASP A 34 18.41 14.30 -28.15
N ALA A 35 18.95 15.11 -27.22
CA ALA A 35 19.29 14.66 -25.88
C ALA A 35 18.04 14.25 -25.09
N LYS A 36 16.94 15.04 -25.15
CA LYS A 36 15.66 14.67 -24.54
C LYS A 36 15.14 13.36 -25.11
N ALA A 37 15.13 13.20 -26.43
CA ALA A 37 14.65 11.99 -27.09
C ALA A 37 15.44 10.74 -26.63
N ALA A 38 16.76 10.84 -26.55
CA ALA A 38 17.63 9.75 -26.13
C ALA A 38 17.41 9.37 -24.64
N ILE A 39 17.20 10.37 -23.75
CA ILE A 39 16.87 10.12 -22.31
C ILE A 39 15.49 9.47 -22.17
N LEU A 40 14.49 9.96 -22.92
CA LEU A 40 13.15 9.40 -22.89
C LEU A 40 13.10 7.97 -23.43
N GLN A 41 13.83 7.69 -24.50
CA GLN A 41 13.94 6.33 -25.05
C GLN A 41 14.50 5.36 -24.02
N GLU A 42 15.60 5.75 -23.34
CA GLU A 42 16.21 4.96 -22.26
C GLU A 42 15.23 4.71 -21.12
N ALA A 43 14.60 5.79 -20.61
CA ALA A 43 13.68 5.72 -19.49
C ALA A 43 12.42 4.89 -19.81
N SER A 44 11.84 5.10 -21.00
CA SER A 44 10.68 4.33 -21.46
C SER A 44 10.99 2.85 -21.60
N ALA A 45 12.13 2.49 -22.19
CA ALA A 45 12.55 1.10 -22.33
C ALA A 45 12.80 0.44 -20.95
N ALA A 46 13.47 1.16 -20.05
CA ALA A 46 13.73 0.66 -18.69
C ALA A 46 12.44 0.45 -17.90
N LEU A 47 11.51 1.43 -17.90
CA LEU A 47 10.23 1.32 -17.20
C LEU A 47 9.34 0.22 -17.79
N ALA A 48 9.35 0.02 -19.11
CA ALA A 48 8.62 -1.07 -19.76
C ALA A 48 9.16 -2.47 -19.36
N ALA A 49 10.45 -2.58 -19.10
CA ALA A 49 11.10 -3.81 -18.65
C ALA A 49 10.99 -4.05 -17.14
N MET A 50 10.60 -3.06 -16.35
CA MET A 50 10.45 -3.18 -14.89
C MET A 50 9.12 -3.84 -14.52
N GLU A 51 9.07 -5.17 -14.57
CA GLU A 51 7.90 -5.92 -14.10
C GLU A 51 7.49 -5.53 -12.67
N GLY A 52 6.19 -5.53 -12.39
CA GLY A 52 5.68 -5.14 -11.07
C GLY A 52 5.90 -3.66 -10.72
N SER A 53 6.15 -2.81 -11.72
CA SER A 53 6.29 -1.36 -11.53
C SER A 53 5.28 -0.57 -12.36
N ALA A 54 4.95 0.63 -11.88
CA ALA A 54 4.12 1.59 -12.61
C ALA A 54 4.56 3.02 -12.33
N ALA A 55 4.38 3.91 -13.32
CA ALA A 55 4.58 5.34 -13.18
C ALA A 55 3.24 6.08 -13.21
N TYR A 56 3.15 7.16 -12.45
CA TYR A 56 1.98 8.03 -12.38
C TYR A 56 2.40 9.50 -12.44
N SER A 57 1.70 10.31 -13.24
CA SER A 57 1.77 11.77 -13.18
C SER A 57 0.91 12.25 -12.03
N LEU A 58 1.52 12.89 -11.03
CA LEU A 58 0.83 13.36 -9.84
C LEU A 58 0.14 14.71 -10.08
N LEU A 59 -1.03 14.89 -9.49
CA LEU A 59 -1.75 16.15 -9.46
C LEU A 59 -1.43 16.94 -8.19
N GLY A 60 -1.25 18.24 -8.34
CA GLY A 60 -0.90 19.15 -7.24
C GLY A 60 0.63 19.29 -7.06
N HIS A 61 1.06 19.87 -5.93
CA HIS A 61 2.45 20.28 -5.73
C HIS A 61 3.24 19.40 -4.74
N LYS A 62 2.78 18.18 -4.46
CA LYS A 62 3.47 17.22 -3.57
C LYS A 62 4.56 16.42 -4.29
N GLY A 63 4.54 16.42 -5.60
CA GLY A 63 5.44 15.78 -6.53
C GLY A 63 4.86 15.89 -7.94
N ASP A 64 5.65 15.53 -8.95
CA ASP A 64 5.22 15.53 -10.36
C ASP A 64 5.04 14.11 -10.88
N LEU A 65 5.91 13.18 -10.42
CA LEU A 65 5.86 11.77 -10.76
C LEU A 65 5.84 10.92 -9.49
N MET A 66 5.18 9.77 -9.58
CA MET A 66 5.30 8.71 -8.58
C MET A 66 5.64 7.40 -9.28
N PHE A 67 6.66 6.71 -8.79
CA PHE A 67 6.99 5.33 -9.18
C PHE A 67 6.51 4.39 -8.07
N LEU A 68 5.76 3.37 -8.47
CA LEU A 68 5.22 2.35 -7.57
C LEU A 68 5.82 1.00 -7.97
N HIS A 69 6.40 0.31 -7.00
CA HIS A 69 7.05 -0.98 -7.20
C HIS A 69 6.47 -2.04 -6.27
N PHE A 70 6.09 -3.18 -6.82
CA PHE A 70 5.73 -4.40 -6.09
C PHE A 70 6.80 -5.46 -6.35
N ARG A 71 7.41 -6.01 -5.30
CA ARG A 71 8.50 -7.00 -5.39
C ARG A 71 8.31 -8.10 -4.37
N ARG A 72 9.08 -9.19 -4.52
CA ARG A 72 9.04 -10.32 -3.59
C ARG A 72 9.83 -10.07 -2.32
N SER A 73 10.80 -9.16 -2.35
CA SER A 73 11.66 -8.85 -1.21
C SER A 73 12.13 -7.39 -1.24
N PHE A 74 12.70 -6.94 -0.12
CA PHE A 74 13.32 -5.61 -0.03
C PHE A 74 14.58 -5.51 -0.88
N GLU A 75 15.32 -6.62 -1.08
CA GLU A 75 16.46 -6.65 -1.98
C GLU A 75 16.03 -6.37 -3.41
N GLU A 76 14.91 -6.95 -3.86
CA GLU A 76 14.36 -6.67 -5.19
C GLU A 76 13.81 -5.24 -5.30
N LEU A 77 13.24 -4.66 -4.23
CA LEU A 77 12.88 -3.24 -4.20
C LEU A 77 14.11 -2.33 -4.33
N ASN A 78 15.17 -2.62 -3.56
CA ASN A 78 16.44 -1.89 -3.64
C ASN A 78 17.05 -1.98 -5.06
N HIS A 79 16.98 -3.13 -5.70
CA HIS A 79 17.43 -3.26 -7.09
C HIS A 79 16.60 -2.40 -8.06
N ALA A 80 15.27 -2.34 -7.88
CA ALA A 80 14.41 -1.50 -8.72
C ALA A 80 14.69 0.00 -8.51
N GLU A 81 14.84 0.44 -7.26
CA GLU A 81 15.21 1.80 -6.89
C GLU A 81 16.55 2.21 -7.50
N LEU A 82 17.59 1.39 -7.33
CA LEU A 82 18.91 1.63 -7.89
C LEU A 82 18.91 1.59 -9.42
N ALA A 83 18.10 0.74 -10.05
CA ALA A 83 17.96 0.70 -11.50
C ALA A 83 17.35 2.01 -12.02
N LEU A 84 16.31 2.55 -11.36
CA LEU A 84 15.74 3.85 -11.70
C LEU A 84 16.78 4.97 -11.51
N ALA A 85 17.49 4.98 -10.38
CA ALA A 85 18.48 6.00 -10.04
C ALA A 85 19.66 6.09 -11.02
N ARG A 86 19.97 4.99 -11.75
CA ARG A 86 21.04 4.94 -12.76
C ARG A 86 20.63 5.48 -14.12
N LEU A 87 19.35 5.70 -14.36
CA LEU A 87 18.86 6.25 -15.63
C LEU A 87 19.20 7.75 -15.72
N ARG A 88 19.52 8.23 -16.90
CA ARG A 88 19.81 9.67 -17.15
C ARG A 88 18.65 10.58 -16.79
N ILE A 89 17.41 10.09 -16.84
CA ILE A 89 16.24 10.87 -16.42
C ILE A 89 16.31 11.22 -14.92
N SER A 90 17.00 10.43 -14.12
CA SER A 90 17.15 10.65 -12.67
C SER A 90 17.94 11.92 -12.33
N ASP A 91 18.75 12.45 -13.25
CA ASP A 91 19.41 13.75 -13.10
C ASP A 91 18.38 14.90 -13.02
N PHE A 92 17.14 14.65 -13.45
CA PHE A 92 16.03 15.60 -13.44
C PHE A 92 14.97 15.29 -12.39
N LEU A 93 15.16 14.25 -11.57
CA LEU A 93 14.24 13.83 -10.51
C LEU A 93 14.79 14.24 -9.13
N GLU A 94 13.98 14.93 -8.35
CA GLU A 94 14.26 15.26 -6.95
C GLU A 94 13.29 14.50 -6.06
N PRO A 95 13.76 13.64 -5.13
CA PRO A 95 12.88 12.98 -4.19
C PRO A 95 12.10 13.99 -3.34
N THR A 96 10.79 13.80 -3.21
CA THR A 96 9.94 14.61 -2.31
C THR A 96 9.44 13.82 -1.13
N SER A 97 9.16 12.54 -1.33
CA SER A 97 8.70 11.61 -0.30
C SER A 97 8.87 10.18 -0.81
N SER A 98 8.85 9.23 0.11
CA SER A 98 8.76 7.80 -0.20
C SER A 98 7.89 7.10 0.84
N TYR A 99 7.51 5.86 0.55
CA TYR A 99 6.82 5.00 1.50
C TYR A 99 7.19 3.54 1.26
N LEU A 100 7.81 2.92 2.27
CA LEU A 100 8.24 1.52 2.25
C LEU A 100 7.29 0.66 3.09
N SER A 101 6.76 -0.42 2.51
CA SER A 101 5.77 -1.26 3.16
C SER A 101 5.76 -2.69 2.62
N VAL A 102 4.88 -3.52 3.18
CA VAL A 102 4.52 -4.85 2.65
C VAL A 102 3.01 -4.96 2.53
N ILE A 103 2.49 -5.68 1.55
CA ILE A 103 1.06 -5.97 1.51
C ILE A 103 0.70 -6.75 2.76
N GLU A 104 -0.31 -6.28 3.49
CA GLU A 104 -0.75 -6.86 4.75
C GLU A 104 -2.25 -7.14 4.77
N LEU A 105 -2.61 -8.36 5.18
CA LEU A 105 -3.99 -8.79 5.36
C LEU A 105 -4.21 -9.21 6.82
N GLY A 106 -4.95 -8.41 7.58
CA GLY A 106 -5.33 -8.74 8.95
C GLY A 106 -6.35 -9.88 9.00
N LEU A 107 -6.11 -10.86 9.87
CA LEU A 107 -6.94 -12.04 10.05
C LEU A 107 -7.81 -11.97 11.33
N TYR A 108 -8.42 -10.82 11.62
CA TYR A 108 -9.19 -10.60 12.87
C TYR A 108 -10.20 -11.70 13.16
N ASP A 109 -11.06 -12.01 12.20
CA ASP A 109 -12.14 -12.97 12.34
C ASP A 109 -11.61 -14.40 12.55
N SER A 110 -10.63 -14.81 11.76
CA SER A 110 -10.00 -16.13 11.88
C SER A 110 -9.20 -16.27 13.17
N THR A 111 -8.50 -15.21 13.58
CA THR A 111 -7.75 -15.17 14.84
C THR A 111 -8.67 -15.35 16.04
N LEU A 112 -9.77 -14.59 16.09
CA LEU A 112 -10.70 -14.66 17.22
C LEU A 112 -11.34 -16.05 17.33
N LYS A 113 -11.76 -16.64 16.20
CA LYS A 113 -12.31 -18.01 16.17
C LYS A 113 -11.30 -19.05 16.64
N LEU A 114 -10.05 -18.98 16.15
CA LEU A 114 -9.01 -19.91 16.56
C LEU A 114 -8.72 -19.78 18.08
N TYR A 115 -8.48 -18.58 18.56
CA TYR A 115 -8.12 -18.36 19.96
C TYR A 115 -9.25 -18.74 20.93
N SER A 116 -10.53 -18.50 20.55
CA SER A 116 -11.66 -18.97 21.33
C SER A 116 -11.70 -20.50 21.40
N SER A 117 -11.53 -21.21 20.28
CA SER A 117 -11.49 -22.67 20.24
C SER A 117 -10.34 -23.25 21.05
N LEU A 118 -9.15 -22.65 20.99
CA LEU A 118 -8.00 -23.09 21.80
C LEU A 118 -8.25 -22.89 23.30
N ALA A 119 -8.87 -21.76 23.68
CA ALA A 119 -9.24 -21.50 25.07
C ALA A 119 -10.28 -22.53 25.59
N GLU A 120 -11.30 -22.88 24.82
CA GLU A 120 -12.30 -23.91 25.15
C GLU A 120 -11.66 -25.30 25.34
N ARG A 121 -10.60 -25.61 24.59
CA ARG A 121 -9.82 -26.85 24.71
C ARG A 121 -8.77 -26.78 25.82
N ASN A 122 -8.62 -25.66 26.52
CA ASN A 122 -7.59 -25.41 27.53
C ASN A 122 -6.15 -25.50 26.97
N VAL A 123 -5.94 -25.14 25.70
CA VAL A 123 -4.61 -25.06 25.08
C VAL A 123 -4.01 -23.71 25.44
N GLU A 124 -2.91 -23.73 26.19
CA GLU A 124 -2.20 -22.53 26.63
C GLU A 124 -1.43 -21.90 25.46
N PRO A 125 -1.44 -20.54 25.37
CA PRO A 125 -0.68 -19.80 24.34
C PRO A 125 0.80 -20.19 24.29
N TYR A 126 1.35 -20.19 23.08
CA TYR A 126 2.78 -20.45 22.79
C TYR A 126 3.27 -21.86 23.12
N THR A 127 2.39 -22.79 23.44
CA THR A 127 2.74 -24.23 23.52
C THR A 127 2.92 -24.81 22.12
N PRO A 128 3.60 -25.96 21.96
CA PRO A 128 3.74 -26.62 20.65
C PRO A 128 2.41 -26.86 19.94
N GLU A 129 1.37 -27.30 20.69
CA GLU A 129 0.02 -27.48 20.13
C GLU A 129 -0.58 -26.16 19.64
N TRP A 130 -0.49 -25.10 20.44
CA TRP A 130 -0.98 -23.77 20.08
C TRP A 130 -0.27 -23.25 18.81
N ASN A 131 1.06 -23.35 18.75
CA ASN A 131 1.84 -22.92 17.60
C ASN A 131 1.45 -23.70 16.33
N GLN A 132 1.28 -25.01 16.43
CA GLN A 132 0.86 -25.86 15.29
C GLN A 132 -0.50 -25.46 14.73
N GLU A 133 -1.47 -25.13 15.59
CA GLU A 133 -2.80 -24.68 15.15
C GLU A 133 -2.74 -23.29 14.46
N VAL A 134 -1.92 -22.39 15.00
CA VAL A 134 -1.66 -21.08 14.38
C VAL A 134 -1.01 -21.22 13.00
N GLU A 135 0.04 -22.03 12.90
CA GLU A 135 0.73 -22.28 11.62
C GLU A 135 -0.21 -22.90 10.59
N THR A 136 -1.03 -23.86 11.01
CA THR A 136 -2.04 -24.49 10.15
C THR A 136 -3.05 -23.48 9.63
N LEU A 137 -3.58 -22.60 10.48
CA LEU A 137 -4.49 -21.54 10.07
C LEU A 137 -3.81 -20.58 9.09
N VAL A 138 -2.64 -20.07 9.45
CA VAL A 138 -1.88 -19.09 8.62
C VAL A 138 -1.55 -19.71 7.26
N GLY A 139 -1.08 -20.95 7.21
CA GLY A 139 -0.78 -21.65 5.95
C GLY A 139 -2.00 -21.76 5.04
N ARG A 140 -3.15 -22.17 5.58
CA ARG A 140 -4.41 -22.27 4.84
C ARG A 140 -4.88 -20.90 4.33
N GLN A 141 -4.83 -19.87 5.19
CA GLN A 141 -5.23 -18.52 4.81
C GLN A 141 -4.29 -17.92 3.75
N ARG A 142 -2.98 -18.14 3.86
CA ARG A 142 -1.98 -17.70 2.87
C ARG A 142 -2.26 -18.29 1.49
N GLN A 143 -2.60 -19.58 1.41
CA GLN A 143 -2.97 -20.22 0.17
C GLN A 143 -4.25 -19.64 -0.42
N ALA A 144 -5.29 -19.47 0.40
CA ALA A 144 -6.57 -18.91 -0.04
C ALA A 144 -6.48 -17.44 -0.51
N MET A 145 -5.54 -16.67 0.08
CA MET A 145 -5.37 -15.23 -0.19
C MET A 145 -4.17 -14.92 -1.11
N ALA A 146 -3.56 -15.94 -1.75
CA ALA A 146 -2.33 -15.77 -2.52
C ALA A 146 -2.41 -14.67 -3.59
N GLN A 147 -3.52 -14.56 -4.32
CA GLN A 147 -3.73 -13.51 -5.33
C GLN A 147 -3.81 -12.09 -4.74
N ARG A 148 -4.24 -11.96 -3.49
CA ARG A 148 -4.28 -10.67 -2.78
C ARG A 148 -2.93 -10.30 -2.16
N LEU A 149 -2.13 -11.29 -1.80
CA LEU A 149 -0.78 -11.09 -1.26
C LEU A 149 0.24 -10.75 -2.34
N TRP A 150 0.04 -11.26 -3.55
CA TRP A 150 0.96 -11.11 -4.68
C TRP A 150 0.24 -10.57 -5.93
N PRO A 151 -0.43 -9.40 -5.84
CA PRO A 151 -1.12 -8.82 -6.99
C PRO A 151 -0.13 -8.24 -7.98
N ALA A 152 -0.53 -8.16 -9.26
CA ALA A 152 0.07 -7.20 -10.18
C ALA A 152 -0.37 -5.78 -9.80
N VAL A 153 0.41 -4.77 -10.20
CA VAL A 153 -0.02 -3.37 -10.10
C VAL A 153 -1.29 -3.20 -10.95
N PRO A 154 -2.42 -2.76 -10.35
CA PRO A 154 -3.69 -2.69 -11.07
C PRO A 154 -3.63 -1.78 -12.29
N ASP A 155 -4.15 -2.26 -13.43
CA ASP A 155 -4.24 -1.48 -14.65
C ASP A 155 -5.49 -0.59 -14.62
N ARG A 156 -5.39 0.53 -13.89
CA ARG A 156 -6.43 1.54 -13.76
C ARG A 156 -5.86 2.91 -14.10
N LYS A 157 -6.71 3.78 -14.63
CA LYS A 157 -6.31 5.12 -15.07
C LYS A 157 -5.81 6.01 -13.94
N TYR A 158 -6.42 5.89 -12.75
CA TYR A 158 -6.10 6.72 -11.59
C TYR A 158 -5.65 5.91 -10.41
N ILE A 159 -4.73 6.49 -9.63
CA ILE A 159 -4.35 6.05 -8.29
C ILE A 159 -4.64 7.16 -7.29
N CYS A 160 -5.04 6.77 -6.07
CA CYS A 160 -4.99 7.61 -4.89
C CYS A 160 -4.23 6.84 -3.80
N PHE A 161 -3.02 7.28 -3.48
CA PHE A 161 -2.23 6.75 -2.37
C PHE A 161 -2.29 7.69 -1.18
N TYR A 162 -2.39 7.14 0.02
CA TYR A 162 -2.19 7.87 1.27
C TYR A 162 -1.69 6.94 2.38
N PRO A 163 -0.71 7.40 3.20
CA PRO A 163 -0.34 6.72 4.42
C PRO A 163 -1.31 7.07 5.55
N MET A 164 -1.39 6.21 6.56
CA MET A 164 -2.24 6.42 7.73
C MET A 164 -1.74 5.70 8.97
N ASP A 165 -2.18 6.19 10.13
CA ASP A 165 -1.98 5.57 11.44
C ASP A 165 -3.28 5.23 12.12
N ARG A 166 -3.20 4.37 13.13
CA ARG A 166 -4.21 4.22 14.18
C ARG A 166 -3.82 5.07 15.39
N ARG A 167 -4.80 5.76 15.98
CA ARG A 167 -4.55 6.61 17.17
C ARG A 167 -3.96 5.80 18.32
N ARG A 168 -2.87 6.32 18.89
CA ARG A 168 -2.16 5.82 20.08
C ARG A 168 -2.13 6.89 21.18
N GLY A 169 -3.21 7.66 21.34
CA GLY A 169 -3.31 8.71 22.35
C GLY A 169 -3.67 8.19 23.73
N GLU A 170 -3.60 9.06 24.73
CA GLU A 170 -3.92 8.73 26.12
C GLU A 170 -5.37 8.35 26.34
N SER A 171 -6.30 9.03 25.67
CA SER A 171 -7.76 8.80 25.83
C SER A 171 -8.36 7.95 24.71
N VAL A 172 -7.73 7.89 23.54
CA VAL A 172 -8.16 7.12 22.38
C VAL A 172 -6.98 6.35 21.84
N ASN A 173 -6.97 5.02 22.04
CA ASN A 173 -5.88 4.15 21.65
C ASN A 173 -6.42 2.86 21.03
N TRP A 174 -6.22 2.71 19.72
CA TRP A 174 -6.66 1.52 18.96
C TRP A 174 -6.10 0.22 19.52
N TYR A 175 -4.85 0.22 19.94
CA TYR A 175 -4.15 -0.98 20.40
C TYR A 175 -4.61 -1.46 21.79
N GLN A 176 -5.30 -0.60 22.55
CA GLN A 176 -5.91 -0.94 23.82
C GLN A 176 -7.38 -1.41 23.69
N VAL A 177 -7.96 -1.27 22.50
CA VAL A 177 -9.33 -1.79 22.23
C VAL A 177 -9.31 -3.32 22.29
N PRO A 178 -10.24 -3.98 23.00
CA PRO A 178 -10.33 -5.44 23.01
C PRO A 178 -10.45 -6.05 21.62
N MET A 179 -9.83 -7.23 21.40
CA MET A 179 -9.77 -7.85 20.07
C MET A 179 -11.17 -8.08 19.46
N ALA A 180 -12.13 -8.53 20.23
CA ALA A 180 -13.50 -8.75 19.76
C ALA A 180 -14.15 -7.46 19.25
N GLU A 181 -13.91 -6.34 19.93
CA GLU A 181 -14.41 -5.03 19.49
C GLU A 181 -13.67 -4.53 18.24
N ARG A 182 -12.34 -4.71 18.16
CA ARG A 182 -11.58 -4.40 16.94
C ARG A 182 -12.09 -5.22 15.75
N GLN A 183 -12.37 -6.50 15.95
CA GLN A 183 -12.93 -7.38 14.92
C GLN A 183 -14.29 -6.86 14.43
N ARG A 184 -15.20 -6.51 15.34
CA ARG A 184 -16.52 -5.95 15.01
C ARG A 184 -16.36 -4.66 14.18
N LEU A 185 -15.55 -3.73 14.68
CA LEU A 185 -15.28 -2.44 14.02
C LEU A 185 -14.66 -2.62 12.63
N MET A 186 -13.67 -3.51 12.48
CA MET A 186 -13.04 -3.79 11.19
C MET A 186 -13.98 -4.52 10.23
N HIS A 187 -14.89 -5.34 10.73
CA HIS A 187 -15.93 -5.95 9.90
C HIS A 187 -16.86 -4.89 9.29
N GLU A 188 -17.37 -3.96 10.12
CA GLU A 188 -18.23 -2.86 9.67
C GLU A 188 -17.52 -1.95 8.67
N HIS A 189 -16.26 -1.58 8.97
CA HIS A 189 -15.40 -0.83 8.03
C HIS A 189 -15.24 -1.55 6.69
N GLY A 190 -14.97 -2.85 6.73
CA GLY A 190 -14.84 -3.69 5.53
C GLY A 190 -16.14 -3.76 4.70
N MET A 191 -17.31 -3.69 5.34
CA MET A 191 -18.60 -3.66 4.63
C MET A 191 -18.78 -2.38 3.81
N VAL A 192 -18.30 -1.22 4.31
CA VAL A 192 -18.29 0.03 3.53
C VAL A 192 -17.41 -0.15 2.28
N GLY A 193 -16.18 -0.62 2.44
CA GLY A 193 -15.27 -0.83 1.32
C GLY A 193 -15.81 -1.78 0.24
N ARG A 194 -16.49 -2.86 0.66
CA ARG A 194 -17.08 -3.86 -0.28
C ARG A 194 -18.13 -3.26 -1.22
N ARG A 195 -18.84 -2.21 -0.82
CA ARG A 195 -19.83 -1.53 -1.69
C ARG A 195 -19.19 -0.93 -2.93
N TYR A 196 -17.90 -0.62 -2.87
CA TYR A 196 -17.10 -0.02 -3.94
C TYR A 196 -16.24 -1.02 -4.71
N ALA A 197 -16.29 -2.32 -4.39
CA ALA A 197 -15.38 -3.34 -4.97
C ALA A 197 -15.43 -3.46 -6.50
N GLY A 198 -16.54 -3.07 -7.14
CA GLY A 198 -16.67 -3.03 -8.60
C GLY A 198 -16.01 -1.80 -9.25
N GLU A 199 -15.85 -0.72 -8.50
CA GLU A 199 -15.36 0.57 -9.00
C GLU A 199 -13.91 0.86 -8.55
N VAL A 200 -13.53 0.42 -7.33
CA VAL A 200 -12.22 0.64 -6.74
C VAL A 200 -11.54 -0.69 -6.43
N GLN A 201 -10.33 -0.87 -6.93
CA GLN A 201 -9.44 -1.91 -6.44
C GLN A 201 -8.57 -1.30 -5.32
N GLN A 202 -8.65 -1.87 -4.13
CA GLN A 202 -7.94 -1.40 -2.95
C GLN A 202 -6.82 -2.38 -2.58
N ILE A 203 -5.62 -1.85 -2.34
CA ILE A 203 -4.48 -2.59 -1.79
C ILE A 203 -4.07 -1.90 -0.49
N ILE A 204 -3.97 -2.67 0.58
CA ILE A 204 -3.54 -2.21 1.90
C ILE A 204 -2.16 -2.77 2.19
N THR A 205 -1.29 -1.92 2.67
CA THR A 205 0.07 -2.29 3.05
C THR A 205 0.35 -1.91 4.50
N GLY A 206 1.13 -2.73 5.21
CA GLY A 206 1.62 -2.48 6.55
C GLY A 206 3.06 -1.99 6.52
N SER A 207 3.39 -1.05 7.39
CA SER A 207 4.72 -0.43 7.44
C SER A 207 5.25 -0.24 8.87
N ILE A 208 4.62 -0.85 9.85
CA ILE A 208 5.06 -0.74 11.25
C ILE A 208 6.51 -1.25 11.37
N GLY A 209 7.42 -0.36 11.72
CA GLY A 209 8.85 -0.65 11.82
C GLY A 209 9.65 -0.45 10.52
N PHE A 210 9.02 0.01 9.43
CA PHE A 210 9.67 0.28 8.14
C PHE A 210 9.62 1.75 7.74
N ASP A 211 8.56 2.46 8.12
CA ASP A 211 8.33 3.85 7.73
C ASP A 211 7.70 4.65 8.88
N ASP A 212 7.49 5.96 8.68
CA ASP A 212 6.93 6.86 9.67
C ASP A 212 5.44 6.62 9.94
N TRP A 213 4.70 6.07 8.96
CA TRP A 213 3.28 5.74 9.04
C TRP A 213 3.07 4.23 9.10
N GLU A 214 2.03 3.78 9.79
CA GLU A 214 1.78 2.36 10.07
C GLU A 214 1.20 1.60 8.89
N TRP A 215 0.36 2.26 8.06
CA TRP A 215 -0.27 1.67 6.89
C TRP A 215 -0.25 2.58 5.69
N GLY A 216 -0.19 1.97 4.49
CA GLY A 216 -0.43 2.60 3.22
C GLY A 216 -1.73 2.08 2.60
N VAL A 217 -2.46 2.97 1.95
CA VAL A 217 -3.69 2.64 1.22
C VAL A 217 -3.55 3.09 -0.21
N ASP A 218 -3.57 2.12 -1.13
CA ASP A 218 -3.65 2.35 -2.57
C ASP A 218 -5.07 2.10 -3.06
N LEU A 219 -5.67 3.09 -3.68
CA LEU A 219 -6.95 3.02 -4.37
C LEU A 219 -6.72 3.20 -5.86
N PHE A 220 -7.21 2.25 -6.67
CA PHE A 220 -7.09 2.29 -8.13
C PHE A 220 -8.48 2.30 -8.75
N ALA A 221 -8.75 3.23 -9.69
CA ALA A 221 -10.05 3.35 -10.34
C ALA A 221 -9.95 3.94 -11.77
N GLN A 222 -11.06 3.83 -12.53
CA GLN A 222 -11.19 4.51 -13.82
C GLN A 222 -11.75 5.93 -13.69
N ASP A 223 -12.49 6.21 -12.60
CA ASP A 223 -13.04 7.53 -12.26
C ASP A 223 -12.49 7.97 -10.90
N PRO A 224 -11.78 9.12 -10.81
CA PRO A 224 -11.20 9.58 -9.54
C PRO A 224 -12.26 10.06 -8.54
N LEU A 225 -13.48 10.39 -8.97
CA LEU A 225 -14.56 10.81 -8.08
C LEU A 225 -14.99 9.70 -7.13
N VAL A 226 -14.77 8.43 -7.50
CA VAL A 226 -15.09 7.31 -6.63
C VAL A 226 -14.21 7.29 -5.38
N PHE A 227 -12.95 7.75 -5.45
CA PHE A 227 -12.08 7.90 -4.27
C PHE A 227 -12.70 8.83 -3.24
N LYS A 228 -13.18 9.99 -3.69
CA LYS A 228 -13.84 10.98 -2.84
C LYS A 228 -15.10 10.42 -2.20
N LYS A 229 -15.92 9.68 -2.96
CA LYS A 229 -17.16 9.07 -2.45
C LYS A 229 -16.85 8.02 -1.38
N LEU A 230 -15.95 7.06 -1.70
CA LEU A 230 -15.52 6.01 -0.78
C LEU A 230 -14.95 6.58 0.52
N ILE A 231 -13.97 7.47 0.42
CA ILE A 231 -13.31 8.04 1.60
C ILE A 231 -14.28 8.90 2.41
N TYR A 232 -15.16 9.66 1.75
CA TYR A 232 -16.20 10.42 2.44
C TYR A 232 -17.14 9.52 3.24
N GLU A 233 -17.61 8.43 2.66
CA GLU A 233 -18.48 7.48 3.36
C GLU A 233 -17.76 6.81 4.54
N MET A 234 -16.50 6.40 4.34
CA MET A 234 -15.68 5.82 5.40
C MET A 234 -15.42 6.78 6.58
N ARG A 235 -15.51 8.11 6.40
CA ARG A 235 -15.39 9.06 7.52
C ARG A 235 -16.48 8.93 8.57
N PHE A 236 -17.60 8.30 8.22
CA PHE A 236 -18.73 8.11 9.13
C PHE A 236 -18.69 6.75 9.83
N ASP A 237 -17.81 5.81 9.42
CA ASP A 237 -17.60 4.60 10.18
C ASP A 237 -16.75 4.87 11.43
N GLN A 238 -17.00 4.10 12.49
CA GLN A 238 -16.38 4.34 13.80
C GLN A 238 -14.84 4.16 13.77
N VAL A 239 -14.31 3.24 12.94
CA VAL A 239 -12.87 3.01 12.83
C VAL A 239 -12.17 4.25 12.27
N SER A 240 -12.70 4.82 11.19
CA SER A 240 -12.11 5.99 10.56
C SER A 240 -12.39 7.27 11.36
N ALA A 241 -13.61 7.44 11.87
CA ALA A 241 -14.00 8.64 12.60
C ALA A 241 -13.23 8.82 13.92
N VAL A 242 -12.99 7.72 14.64
CA VAL A 242 -12.41 7.75 15.99
C VAL A 242 -10.91 7.44 15.99
N TYR A 243 -10.50 6.42 15.23
CA TYR A 243 -9.15 5.85 15.38
C TYR A 243 -8.19 6.15 14.23
N ALA A 244 -8.64 6.64 13.06
CA ALA A 244 -7.73 6.87 11.94
C ALA A 244 -7.11 8.26 11.96
N LEU A 245 -5.81 8.31 11.67
CA LEU A 245 -5.06 9.51 11.30
C LEU A 245 -4.60 9.34 9.86
N PHE A 246 -4.82 10.37 9.04
CA PHE A 246 -4.52 10.31 7.61
C PHE A 246 -3.35 11.25 7.28
N GLY A 247 -2.37 10.74 6.56
CA GLY A 247 -1.28 11.51 6.00
C GLY A 247 -1.65 12.23 4.71
N ALA A 248 -0.64 12.58 3.93
CA ALA A 248 -0.82 13.27 2.66
C ALA A 248 -1.44 12.35 1.61
N PHE A 249 -2.42 12.88 0.86
CA PHE A 249 -3.03 12.20 -0.27
C PHE A 249 -2.26 12.53 -1.56
N TYR A 250 -1.88 11.50 -2.32
CA TYR A 250 -1.25 11.59 -3.63
C TYR A 250 -2.23 11.03 -4.66
N VAL A 251 -2.67 11.87 -5.58
CA VAL A 251 -3.57 11.46 -6.67
C VAL A 251 -2.83 11.61 -7.99
N GLY A 252 -2.84 10.56 -8.81
CA GLY A 252 -2.10 10.51 -10.05
C GLY A 252 -2.82 9.79 -11.17
N LEU A 253 -2.41 10.11 -12.40
CA LEU A 253 -2.80 9.43 -13.63
C LEU A 253 -1.70 8.45 -14.03
N ARG A 254 -2.09 7.22 -14.36
CA ARG A 254 -1.15 6.22 -14.88
C ARG A 254 -0.49 6.72 -16.16
N VAL A 255 0.83 6.59 -16.23
CA VAL A 255 1.63 6.94 -17.39
C VAL A 255 2.13 5.64 -18.01
N ALA A 256 1.76 5.37 -19.27
CA ALA A 256 2.41 4.29 -20.00
C ALA A 256 3.88 4.70 -20.29
N PRO A 257 4.83 3.76 -20.23
CA PRO A 257 6.23 4.09 -20.49
C PRO A 257 6.46 4.87 -21.81
N ALA A 258 5.69 4.53 -22.85
CA ALA A 258 5.75 5.22 -24.15
C ALA A 258 5.25 6.69 -24.10
N ASP A 259 4.40 7.03 -23.13
CA ASP A 259 3.77 8.36 -23.01
C ASP A 259 4.56 9.29 -22.05
N LEU A 260 5.70 8.84 -21.53
CA LEU A 260 6.50 9.63 -20.58
C LEU A 260 6.90 11.01 -21.16
N GLY A 261 7.22 11.09 -22.44
CA GLY A 261 7.54 12.33 -23.13
C GLY A 261 6.39 13.34 -23.09
N ALA A 262 5.17 12.90 -23.33
CA ALA A 262 3.98 13.77 -23.28
C ALA A 262 3.78 14.40 -21.89
N VAL A 263 4.07 13.65 -20.82
CA VAL A 263 3.99 14.15 -19.44
C VAL A 263 5.08 15.17 -19.13
N LEU A 264 6.27 15.01 -19.71
CA LEU A 264 7.44 15.87 -19.47
C LEU A 264 7.56 17.04 -20.45
N GLY A 265 6.59 17.21 -21.35
CA GLY A 265 6.50 18.37 -22.24
C GLY A 265 7.47 18.31 -23.42
N THR A 266 7.57 17.14 -24.05
CA THR A 266 8.35 16.93 -25.29
C THR A 266 7.46 16.39 -26.39
#